data_88998c8eca5fc2412263839707dc0b51
#
_entry.id   88998c8eca5fc2412263839707dc0b51
#
_cell.length_a   1.000
_cell.length_b   1.000
_cell.length_c   1.000
_cell.angle_alpha   90.00
_cell.angle_beta   90.00
_cell.angle_gamma   90.00
#
_symmetry.space_group_name_H-M   'P 1'
#
loop_
_entity.id
_entity.type
_entity.pdbx_description
1 polymer ?
#
loop_
_entity_poly.entity_id
_entity_poly.type
_entity_poly.pdbx_seq_one_letter_code
_entity_poly.pdbx_strand_id
1 'polypeptide(L)'
;MTAMVMEEHGEDYRNYTAPYGPSGYSCKNPANVTIDDFVFSGLNVRSNNTNAIVKVGFRFVFVSQLAGLNGQGLSLARIDYEVGGVLPIHTHPGASETLLVLEGNLTVGFISTNNTVYLKTLNPGDVILFPQGLLHFHINEGNTSAVAIANYNSPNPTFQYVDLSLFSSNLATSLITATTFINATDVRRLKALFGGSG
;
A
#
# COMPACT_ATOMS: atom_id res chain seq x y z
N MET A 1 16.19 -9.74 -24.68
CA MET A 1 15.32 -9.11 -23.68
C MET A 1 16.19 -8.83 -22.45
N THR A 2 16.65 -7.60 -22.28
CA THR A 2 17.58 -7.26 -21.19
C THR A 2 16.72 -7.07 -19.92
N ALA A 3 16.85 -8.00 -18.97
CA ALA A 3 16.17 -7.83 -17.66
C ALA A 3 16.80 -6.62 -16.96
N MET A 4 15.99 -5.62 -16.68
CA MET A 4 16.39 -4.46 -15.91
C MET A 4 16.24 -4.77 -14.42
N VAL A 5 17.34 -5.13 -13.78
CA VAL A 5 17.39 -5.52 -12.37
C VAL A 5 18.10 -4.44 -11.57
N MET A 6 17.57 -4.09 -10.40
CA MET A 6 18.16 -3.10 -9.49
C MET A 6 19.53 -3.53 -8.96
N GLU A 7 20.44 -2.59 -8.76
CA GLU A 7 21.60 -2.81 -7.89
C GLU A 7 21.17 -2.76 -6.42
N GLU A 8 21.51 -3.82 -5.65
CA GLU A 8 21.44 -3.76 -4.20
C GLU A 8 22.56 -2.84 -3.68
N HIS A 9 22.21 -1.62 -3.36
CA HIS A 9 22.99 -0.81 -2.45
C HIS A 9 22.11 -0.44 -1.26
N GLY A 10 22.40 -1.06 -0.13
CA GLY A 10 21.92 -0.55 1.15
C GLY A 10 22.44 0.87 1.33
N GLU A 11 21.52 1.74 1.69
CA GLU A 11 21.74 3.11 2.17
C GLU A 11 22.03 4.19 1.14
N ASP A 12 21.09 5.13 1.09
CA ASP A 12 21.10 6.49 0.53
C ASP A 12 20.79 6.67 -0.96
N TYR A 13 19.48 6.66 -1.26
CA TYR A 13 18.92 7.04 -2.56
C TYR A 13 19.25 8.49 -3.01
N ARG A 14 19.93 9.30 -2.16
CA ARG A 14 20.17 10.74 -2.40
C ARG A 14 21.45 11.04 -3.21
N ASN A 15 22.32 10.04 -3.45
CA ASN A 15 23.60 10.23 -4.12
C ASN A 15 23.77 9.42 -5.42
N TYR A 16 22.68 9.01 -6.07
CA TYR A 16 22.74 8.14 -7.25
C TYR A 16 23.04 8.95 -8.51
N THR A 17 24.22 8.73 -9.13
CA THR A 17 24.63 9.31 -10.41
C THR A 17 24.40 8.38 -11.61
N ALA A 18 23.86 7.18 -11.41
CA ALA A 18 23.56 6.23 -12.49
C ALA A 18 22.27 6.61 -13.24
N PRO A 19 22.19 6.34 -14.55
CA PRO A 19 20.98 6.62 -15.32
C PRO A 19 19.80 5.81 -14.78
N TYR A 20 18.68 6.50 -14.50
CA TYR A 20 17.45 5.87 -14.04
C TYR A 20 16.89 4.91 -15.11
N GLY A 21 16.46 3.72 -14.69
CA GLY A 21 15.67 2.82 -15.53
C GLY A 21 14.23 3.33 -15.75
N PRO A 22 13.39 2.60 -16.49
CA PRO A 22 12.01 3.01 -16.82
C PRO A 22 11.12 3.31 -15.62
N SER A 23 11.42 2.73 -14.45
CA SER A 23 10.70 2.96 -13.20
C SER A 23 11.42 3.94 -12.25
N GLY A 24 12.44 4.63 -12.71
CA GLY A 24 13.24 5.54 -11.90
C GLY A 24 14.32 4.86 -11.05
N TYR A 25 14.59 3.58 -11.28
CA TYR A 25 15.64 2.81 -10.58
C TYR A 25 16.76 2.45 -11.55
N SER A 26 18.01 2.41 -11.04
CA SER A 26 19.17 1.97 -11.82
C SER A 26 19.06 0.50 -12.20
N CYS A 27 19.69 0.14 -13.31
CA CYS A 27 19.76 -1.24 -13.77
C CYS A 27 21.05 -1.89 -13.28
N LYS A 28 20.98 -3.12 -12.80
CA LYS A 28 22.11 -3.97 -12.49
C LYS A 28 22.88 -4.33 -13.77
N ASN A 29 24.22 -4.42 -13.67
CA ASN A 29 25.01 -4.92 -14.78
C ASN A 29 24.54 -6.34 -15.16
N PRO A 30 24.19 -6.61 -16.45
CA PRO A 30 23.70 -7.93 -16.85
C PRO A 30 24.62 -9.11 -16.48
N ALA A 31 25.94 -8.89 -16.40
CA ALA A 31 26.88 -9.92 -15.99
C ALA A 31 26.76 -10.36 -14.51
N ASN A 32 26.11 -9.53 -13.69
CA ASN A 32 25.92 -9.78 -12.26
C ASN A 32 24.50 -10.25 -11.94
N VAL A 33 23.60 -10.37 -12.93
CA VAL A 33 22.22 -10.82 -12.73
C VAL A 33 22.21 -12.32 -12.42
N THR A 34 21.46 -12.69 -11.39
CA THR A 34 21.29 -14.09 -10.95
C THR A 34 19.82 -14.45 -10.83
N ILE A 35 19.50 -15.72 -10.58
CA ILE A 35 18.11 -16.15 -10.32
C ILE A 35 17.51 -15.48 -9.07
N ASP A 36 18.33 -15.15 -8.10
CA ASP A 36 17.89 -14.53 -6.85
C ASP A 36 17.32 -13.11 -7.05
N ASP A 37 17.71 -12.45 -8.14
CA ASP A 37 17.12 -11.16 -8.53
C ASP A 37 15.63 -11.28 -8.94
N PHE A 38 15.14 -12.49 -9.20
CA PHE A 38 13.79 -12.79 -9.67
C PHE A 38 12.96 -13.60 -8.67
N VAL A 39 13.53 -13.94 -7.51
CA VAL A 39 12.86 -14.77 -6.50
C VAL A 39 12.75 -14.00 -5.18
N PHE A 40 11.54 -13.90 -4.66
CA PHE A 40 11.28 -13.43 -3.30
C PHE A 40 10.71 -14.56 -2.45
N SER A 41 11.36 -14.86 -1.33
CA SER A 41 10.89 -15.85 -0.37
C SER A 41 10.38 -15.17 0.90
N GLY A 42 9.25 -15.66 1.44
CA GLY A 42 8.73 -15.16 2.73
C GLY A 42 7.28 -14.70 2.74
N LEU A 43 6.55 -14.76 1.62
CA LEU A 43 5.12 -14.48 1.61
C LEU A 43 4.29 -15.53 2.38
N ASN A 44 4.87 -16.68 2.72
CA ASN A 44 4.25 -17.69 3.58
C ASN A 44 4.29 -17.30 5.07
N VAL A 45 5.10 -16.30 5.45
CA VAL A 45 5.26 -15.85 6.82
C VAL A 45 4.31 -14.69 7.10
N ARG A 46 3.46 -14.85 8.13
CA ARG A 46 2.56 -13.78 8.61
C ARG A 46 3.38 -12.57 9.07
N SER A 47 2.90 -11.37 8.77
CA SER A 47 3.50 -10.15 9.30
C SER A 47 3.15 -9.98 10.77
N ASN A 48 4.16 -9.87 11.64
CA ASN A 48 3.98 -9.59 13.07
C ASN A 48 3.97 -8.08 13.37
N ASN A 49 4.16 -7.25 12.35
CA ASN A 49 4.26 -5.79 12.53
C ASN A 49 2.88 -5.16 12.34
N THR A 50 1.93 -5.53 13.20
CA THR A 50 0.61 -4.92 13.21
C THR A 50 0.64 -3.64 14.03
N ASN A 51 0.21 -2.54 13.42
CA ASN A 51 -0.04 -1.30 14.13
C ASN A 51 -1.22 -1.50 15.09
N ALA A 52 -1.09 -1.11 16.35
CA ALA A 52 -2.12 -1.31 17.40
C ALA A 52 -3.47 -0.63 17.07
N ILE A 53 -3.46 0.43 16.26
CA ILE A 53 -4.69 1.16 15.87
C ILE A 53 -5.40 0.41 14.73
N VAL A 54 -4.66 0.06 13.66
CA VAL A 54 -5.26 -0.53 12.45
C VAL A 54 -5.29 -2.05 12.47
N LYS A 55 -4.46 -2.72 13.27
CA LYS A 55 -4.39 -4.19 13.40
C LYS A 55 -4.18 -4.91 12.07
N VAL A 56 -3.36 -4.32 11.21
CA VAL A 56 -3.01 -4.85 9.88
C VAL A 56 -1.49 -4.87 9.72
N GLY A 57 -0.97 -5.96 9.21
CA GLY A 57 0.44 -6.14 8.92
C GLY A 57 0.68 -6.38 7.44
N PHE A 58 1.81 -5.91 6.92
CA PHE A 58 2.17 -6.00 5.51
C PHE A 58 3.48 -6.74 5.31
N ARG A 59 3.58 -7.43 4.19
CA ARG A 59 4.82 -7.92 3.62
C ARG A 59 4.85 -7.54 2.14
N PHE A 60 5.62 -6.52 1.85
CA PHE A 60 5.72 -5.97 0.50
C PHE A 60 6.71 -6.78 -0.36
N VAL A 61 6.38 -6.91 -1.64
CA VAL A 61 7.28 -7.37 -2.71
C VAL A 61 7.21 -6.32 -3.81
N PHE A 62 7.86 -5.20 -3.53
CA PHE A 62 8.02 -4.09 -4.45
C PHE A 62 9.42 -4.15 -5.08
N VAL A 63 9.72 -3.23 -5.95
CA VAL A 63 11.03 -3.19 -6.62
C VAL A 63 12.21 -3.12 -5.63
N SER A 64 12.01 -2.54 -4.45
CA SER A 64 13.03 -2.50 -3.38
C SER A 64 13.26 -3.84 -2.69
N GLN A 65 12.31 -4.77 -2.73
CA GLN A 65 12.44 -6.12 -2.17
C GLN A 65 12.74 -7.18 -3.23
N LEU A 66 12.38 -6.92 -4.49
CA LEU A 66 12.58 -7.84 -5.62
C LEU A 66 13.02 -7.05 -6.85
N ALA A 67 14.33 -6.99 -7.04
CA ALA A 67 14.97 -6.17 -8.07
C ALA A 67 14.49 -6.47 -9.51
N GLY A 68 14.12 -7.71 -9.79
CA GLY A 68 13.56 -8.14 -11.07
C GLY A 68 12.25 -7.46 -11.47
N LEU A 69 11.56 -6.80 -10.53
CA LEU A 69 10.35 -6.02 -10.81
C LEU A 69 10.64 -4.67 -11.49
N ASN A 70 11.90 -4.23 -11.53
CA ASN A 70 12.27 -2.96 -12.16
C ASN A 70 11.86 -2.94 -13.65
N GLY A 71 11.01 -1.98 -14.02
CA GLY A 71 10.49 -1.84 -15.38
C GLY A 71 9.41 -2.83 -15.81
N GLN A 72 8.97 -3.74 -14.91
CA GLN A 72 7.96 -4.76 -15.26
C GLN A 72 6.52 -4.29 -15.07
N GLY A 73 6.30 -3.19 -14.35
CA GLY A 73 4.94 -2.69 -14.08
C GLY A 73 4.14 -3.61 -13.17
N LEU A 74 4.80 -4.34 -12.28
CA LEU A 74 4.20 -5.31 -11.38
C LEU A 74 4.77 -5.17 -9.97
N SER A 75 3.94 -5.41 -8.97
CA SER A 75 4.33 -5.67 -7.59
C SER A 75 3.19 -6.34 -6.83
N LEU A 76 3.48 -6.82 -5.64
CA LEU A 76 2.47 -7.44 -4.79
C LEU A 76 2.77 -7.21 -3.31
N ALA A 77 1.74 -7.43 -2.48
CA ALA A 77 1.86 -7.43 -1.03
C ALA A 77 1.00 -8.54 -0.42
N ARG A 78 1.52 -9.22 0.60
CA ARG A 78 0.69 -9.97 1.53
C ARG A 78 0.20 -9.02 2.60
N ILE A 79 -1.08 -9.13 2.93
CA ILE A 79 -1.75 -8.34 3.96
C ILE A 79 -2.38 -9.30 4.97
N ASP A 80 -1.97 -9.17 6.23
CA ASP A 80 -2.49 -9.97 7.35
C ASP A 80 -3.36 -9.06 8.23
N TYR A 81 -4.63 -9.42 8.39
CA TYR A 81 -5.60 -8.69 9.19
C TYR A 81 -5.89 -9.47 10.47
N GLU A 82 -5.74 -8.84 11.63
CA GLU A 82 -6.29 -9.35 12.88
C GLU A 82 -7.81 -9.18 12.91
N VAL A 83 -8.48 -9.76 13.91
CA VAL A 83 -9.91 -9.50 14.15
C VAL A 83 -10.11 -8.01 14.44
N GLY A 84 -11.01 -7.39 13.67
CA GLY A 84 -11.24 -5.94 13.70
C GLY A 84 -10.12 -5.13 13.05
N GLY A 85 -9.26 -5.77 12.24
CA GLY A 85 -8.23 -5.08 11.47
C GLY A 85 -8.83 -4.22 10.37
N VAL A 86 -8.32 -3.00 10.22
CA VAL A 86 -8.81 -2.00 9.26
C VAL A 86 -7.67 -1.45 8.44
N LEU A 87 -7.76 -1.54 7.13
CA LEU A 87 -6.98 -0.73 6.23
C LEU A 87 -7.80 0.52 5.89
N PRO A 88 -7.45 1.70 6.47
CA PRO A 88 -8.24 2.91 6.36
C PRO A 88 -8.43 3.37 4.92
N ILE A 89 -9.33 4.32 4.69
CA ILE A 89 -9.56 4.88 3.36
C ILE A 89 -8.25 5.44 2.80
N HIS A 90 -7.85 4.91 1.65
CA HIS A 90 -6.62 5.25 0.97
C HIS A 90 -6.76 5.15 -0.55
N THR A 91 -5.74 5.54 -1.27
CA THR A 91 -5.65 5.42 -2.72
C THR A 91 -4.23 5.03 -3.12
N HIS A 92 -4.12 4.41 -4.30
CA HIS A 92 -2.86 4.21 -5.01
C HIS A 92 -2.82 5.15 -6.22
N PRO A 93 -2.19 6.33 -6.11
CA PRO A 93 -2.14 7.27 -7.24
C PRO A 93 -1.42 6.71 -8.46
N GLY A 94 -0.45 5.81 -8.26
CA GLY A 94 0.40 5.22 -9.30
C GLY A 94 0.00 3.81 -9.76
N ALA A 95 -1.12 3.25 -9.29
CA ALA A 95 -1.50 1.88 -9.63
C ALA A 95 -3.00 1.59 -9.47
N SER A 96 -3.48 0.63 -10.24
CA SER A 96 -4.67 -0.16 -9.88
C SER A 96 -4.23 -1.32 -8.96
N GLU A 97 -5.15 -1.79 -8.12
CA GLU A 97 -4.94 -2.93 -7.22
C GLU A 97 -5.95 -4.04 -7.52
N THR A 98 -5.51 -5.29 -7.53
CA THR A 98 -6.41 -6.44 -7.35
C THR A 98 -6.12 -7.09 -6.01
N LEU A 99 -7.18 -7.38 -5.23
CA LEU A 99 -7.08 -8.03 -3.93
C LEU A 99 -7.71 -9.42 -4.01
N LEU A 100 -6.91 -10.46 -3.75
CA LEU A 100 -7.34 -11.86 -3.62
C LEU A 100 -7.40 -12.23 -2.15
N VAL A 101 -8.55 -12.63 -1.64
CA VAL A 101 -8.67 -13.17 -0.27
C VAL A 101 -8.23 -14.63 -0.25
N LEU A 102 -7.31 -14.97 0.67
CA LEU A 102 -6.83 -16.34 0.88
C LEU A 102 -7.45 -17.01 2.09
N GLU A 103 -7.62 -16.26 3.19
CA GLU A 103 -8.15 -16.77 4.47
C GLU A 103 -9.07 -15.73 5.10
N GLY A 104 -10.09 -16.18 5.84
CA GLY A 104 -11.05 -15.32 6.51
C GLY A 104 -11.99 -14.60 5.53
N ASN A 105 -12.65 -13.55 6.02
CA ASN A 105 -13.55 -12.73 5.22
C ASN A 105 -13.13 -11.27 5.35
N LEU A 106 -13.25 -10.49 4.28
CA LEU A 106 -12.97 -9.07 4.27
C LEU A 106 -14.14 -8.29 3.69
N THR A 107 -14.66 -7.33 4.42
CA THR A 107 -15.52 -6.28 3.87
C THR A 107 -14.64 -5.24 3.21
N VAL A 108 -14.83 -5.03 1.92
CA VAL A 108 -14.01 -4.13 1.11
C VAL A 108 -14.90 -3.24 0.26
N GLY A 109 -14.42 -2.06 -0.07
CA GLY A 109 -15.18 -1.17 -0.95
C GLY A 109 -14.34 -0.04 -1.51
N PHE A 110 -14.85 0.57 -2.59
CA PHE A 110 -14.29 1.76 -3.17
C PHE A 110 -15.39 2.77 -3.54
N ILE A 111 -14.98 4.02 -3.70
CA ILE A 111 -15.87 5.14 -4.04
C ILE A 111 -15.45 5.66 -5.41
N SER A 112 -16.37 5.65 -6.36
CA SER A 112 -16.14 6.19 -7.71
C SER A 112 -16.18 7.71 -7.75
N THR A 113 -15.75 8.30 -8.86
CA THR A 113 -15.70 9.75 -9.06
C THR A 113 -17.06 10.45 -9.05
N ASN A 114 -18.14 9.70 -9.24
CA ASN A 114 -19.52 10.19 -9.11
C ASN A 114 -20.13 9.89 -7.72
N ASN A 115 -19.28 9.57 -6.72
CA ASN A 115 -19.65 9.27 -5.34
C ASN A 115 -20.48 7.98 -5.15
N THR A 116 -20.50 7.08 -6.14
CA THR A 116 -21.11 5.76 -5.98
C THR A 116 -20.21 4.87 -5.15
N VAL A 117 -20.75 4.23 -4.11
CA VAL A 117 -20.05 3.26 -3.26
C VAL A 117 -20.28 1.85 -3.81
N TYR A 118 -19.18 1.13 -4.03
CA TYR A 118 -19.16 -0.29 -4.36
C TYR A 118 -18.62 -1.05 -3.16
N LEU A 119 -19.47 -1.85 -2.52
CA LEU A 119 -19.18 -2.53 -1.25
C LEU A 119 -19.49 -4.02 -1.37
N LYS A 120 -18.60 -4.87 -0.86
CA LYS A 120 -18.78 -6.33 -0.82
C LYS A 120 -18.01 -6.95 0.32
N THR A 121 -18.57 -7.98 0.95
CA THR A 121 -17.81 -8.93 1.77
C THR A 121 -17.28 -10.03 0.87
N LEU A 122 -15.97 -10.22 0.87
CA LEU A 122 -15.25 -11.22 0.10
C LEU A 122 -14.96 -12.45 0.95
N ASN A 123 -15.05 -13.61 0.34
CA ASN A 123 -14.67 -14.91 0.90
C ASN A 123 -13.33 -15.39 0.32
N PRO A 124 -12.67 -16.40 0.91
CA PRO A 124 -11.51 -17.02 0.31
C PRO A 124 -11.74 -17.45 -1.15
N GLY A 125 -10.85 -17.02 -2.05
CA GLY A 125 -10.94 -17.23 -3.49
C GLY A 125 -11.60 -16.08 -4.27
N ASP A 126 -12.27 -15.13 -3.59
CA ASP A 126 -12.82 -13.94 -4.25
C ASP A 126 -11.71 -12.94 -4.59
N VAL A 127 -11.88 -12.27 -5.73
CA VAL A 127 -10.99 -11.18 -6.20
C VAL A 127 -11.80 -9.93 -6.45
N ILE A 128 -11.30 -8.78 -6.01
CA ILE A 128 -11.83 -7.46 -6.36
C ILE A 128 -10.76 -6.63 -7.08
N LEU A 129 -11.19 -5.73 -7.95
CA LEU A 129 -10.36 -4.68 -8.55
C LEU A 129 -10.68 -3.33 -7.91
N PHE A 130 -9.65 -2.62 -7.46
CA PHE A 130 -9.70 -1.21 -7.12
C PHE A 130 -9.04 -0.41 -8.24
N PRO A 131 -9.82 0.43 -8.97
CA PRO A 131 -9.26 1.24 -10.05
C PRO A 131 -8.27 2.29 -9.52
N GLN A 132 -7.25 2.59 -10.31
CA GLN A 132 -6.21 3.56 -9.99
C GLN A 132 -6.79 4.89 -9.51
N GLY A 133 -6.25 5.40 -8.40
CA GLY A 133 -6.59 6.70 -7.84
C GLY A 133 -7.92 6.75 -7.08
N LEU A 134 -8.76 5.72 -7.11
CA LEU A 134 -10.01 5.71 -6.36
C LEU A 134 -9.79 5.39 -4.89
N LEU A 135 -10.54 6.10 -4.03
CA LEU A 135 -10.54 5.85 -2.59
C LEU A 135 -11.17 4.49 -2.29
N HIS A 136 -10.45 3.67 -1.53
CA HIS A 136 -10.90 2.33 -1.13
C HIS A 136 -10.44 1.97 0.28
N PHE A 137 -11.01 0.91 0.83
CA PHE A 137 -10.73 0.44 2.19
C PHE A 137 -11.00 -1.04 2.33
N HIS A 138 -10.38 -1.67 3.36
CA HIS A 138 -10.62 -3.06 3.73
C HIS A 138 -10.86 -3.16 5.23
N ILE A 139 -11.79 -4.02 5.66
CA ILE A 139 -12.09 -4.26 7.07
C ILE A 139 -12.27 -5.76 7.30
N ASN A 140 -11.62 -6.30 8.32
CA ASN A 140 -11.92 -7.62 8.84
C ASN A 140 -12.98 -7.52 9.93
N GLU A 141 -14.24 -7.62 9.55
CA GLU A 141 -15.39 -7.67 10.47
C GLU A 141 -15.70 -9.10 10.96
N GLY A 142 -14.92 -10.09 10.51
CA GLY A 142 -15.06 -11.48 10.92
C GLY A 142 -14.56 -11.74 12.34
N ASN A 143 -14.78 -12.96 12.81
CA ASN A 143 -14.33 -13.43 14.13
C ASN A 143 -13.00 -14.19 14.09
N THR A 144 -12.37 -14.28 12.93
CA THR A 144 -11.05 -14.86 12.70
C THR A 144 -10.15 -13.87 11.97
N SER A 145 -8.84 -14.07 12.04
CA SER A 145 -7.91 -13.31 11.21
C SER A 145 -8.15 -13.60 9.72
N ALA A 146 -7.80 -12.63 8.88
CA ALA A 146 -7.90 -12.77 7.43
C ALA A 146 -6.54 -12.54 6.77
N VAL A 147 -6.36 -13.11 5.59
CA VAL A 147 -5.15 -12.96 4.76
C VAL A 147 -5.57 -12.66 3.33
N ALA A 148 -4.92 -11.67 2.74
CA ALA A 148 -5.11 -11.35 1.33
C ALA A 148 -3.76 -11.10 0.63
N ILE A 149 -3.77 -11.26 -0.70
CA ILE A 149 -2.70 -10.82 -1.58
C ILE A 149 -3.23 -9.67 -2.44
N ALA A 150 -2.57 -8.53 -2.33
CA ALA A 150 -2.76 -7.40 -3.23
C ALA A 150 -1.73 -7.48 -4.36
N ASN A 151 -2.16 -7.20 -5.60
CA ASN A 151 -1.29 -7.11 -6.76
C ASN A 151 -1.50 -5.74 -7.41
N TYR A 152 -0.42 -5.13 -7.88
CA TYR A 152 -0.42 -3.79 -8.44
C TYR A 152 0.20 -3.80 -9.83
N ASN A 153 -0.31 -2.95 -10.73
CA ASN A 153 0.29 -2.73 -12.05
C ASN A 153 1.39 -1.65 -12.01
N SER A 154 2.17 -1.62 -10.94
CA SER A 154 3.30 -0.71 -10.72
C SER A 154 4.38 -1.41 -9.90
N PRO A 155 5.67 -1.20 -10.15
CA PRO A 155 6.74 -1.74 -9.31
C PRO A 155 6.83 -1.04 -7.94
N ASN A 156 6.19 0.13 -7.81
CA ASN A 156 6.05 0.89 -6.57
C ASN A 156 4.70 1.65 -6.59
N PRO A 157 3.60 1.05 -6.09
CA PRO A 157 2.24 1.58 -6.24
C PRO A 157 1.98 2.86 -5.48
N THR A 158 2.80 3.20 -4.47
CA THR A 158 2.58 4.27 -3.50
C THR A 158 1.27 4.12 -2.72
N PHE A 159 1.19 4.77 -1.55
CA PHE A 159 0.00 4.76 -0.71
C PHE A 159 -0.28 6.17 -0.22
N GLN A 160 -1.52 6.61 -0.33
CA GLN A 160 -1.96 7.87 0.24
C GLN A 160 -3.19 7.64 1.12
N TYR A 161 -3.00 7.61 2.43
CA TYR A 161 -4.07 7.48 3.42
C TYR A 161 -4.70 8.84 3.67
N VAL A 162 -6.03 8.91 3.62
CA VAL A 162 -6.77 10.17 3.79
C VAL A 162 -6.61 10.72 5.21
N ASP A 163 -6.76 9.88 6.21
CA ASP A 163 -6.61 10.23 7.62
C ASP A 163 -5.18 10.69 7.96
N LEU A 164 -4.17 9.95 7.52
CA LEU A 164 -2.77 10.32 7.74
C LEU A 164 -2.39 11.60 6.99
N SER A 165 -2.85 11.76 5.75
CA SER A 165 -2.56 12.97 4.96
C SER A 165 -3.12 14.23 5.62
N LEU A 166 -4.29 14.14 6.21
CA LEU A 166 -4.93 15.27 6.88
C LEU A 166 -4.41 15.47 8.32
N PHE A 167 -4.29 14.40 9.10
CA PHE A 167 -4.15 14.50 10.55
C PHE A 167 -2.78 14.10 11.08
N SER A 168 -1.90 13.48 10.27
CA SER A 168 -0.50 13.24 10.62
C SER A 168 0.45 14.33 10.08
N SER A 169 -0.06 15.25 9.27
CA SER A 169 0.72 16.31 8.64
C SER A 169 0.83 17.57 9.52
N ASN A 170 1.66 18.53 9.08
CA ASN A 170 1.76 19.85 9.66
C ASN A 170 0.81 20.88 9.02
N LEU A 171 -0.17 20.46 8.23
CA LEU A 171 -1.19 21.35 7.66
C LEU A 171 -2.00 22.01 8.79
N ALA A 172 -2.10 23.34 8.79
CA ALA A 172 -2.72 24.08 9.87
C ALA A 172 -4.18 23.64 10.13
N THR A 173 -4.57 23.51 11.41
CA THR A 173 -5.93 23.15 11.84
C THR A 173 -7.00 24.01 11.17
N SER A 174 -6.77 25.32 11.03
CA SER A 174 -7.68 26.25 10.37
C SER A 174 -7.93 25.92 8.88
N LEU A 175 -6.89 25.49 8.18
CA LEU A 175 -6.99 25.09 6.77
C LEU A 175 -7.77 23.77 6.62
N ILE A 176 -7.49 22.77 7.47
CA ILE A 176 -8.25 21.51 7.46
C ILE A 176 -9.73 21.81 7.73
N THR A 177 -10.04 22.60 8.77
CA THR A 177 -11.41 23.01 9.08
C THR A 177 -12.09 23.71 7.89
N ALA A 178 -11.40 24.65 7.24
CA ALA A 178 -11.95 25.40 6.11
C ALA A 178 -12.21 24.53 4.86
N THR A 179 -11.38 23.52 4.62
CA THR A 179 -11.42 22.70 3.40
C THR A 179 -12.21 21.41 3.55
N THR A 180 -12.41 20.90 4.77
CA THR A 180 -13.13 19.64 5.04
C THR A 180 -14.47 19.85 5.75
N PHE A 181 -14.73 21.05 6.28
CA PHE A 181 -15.87 21.38 7.12
C PHE A 181 -15.92 20.61 8.46
N ILE A 182 -14.85 19.90 8.83
CA ILE A 182 -14.70 19.27 10.15
C ILE A 182 -14.39 20.38 11.17
N ASN A 183 -15.05 20.36 12.32
CA ASN A 183 -14.81 21.39 13.34
C ASN A 183 -13.39 21.31 13.93
N ALA A 184 -12.88 22.43 14.40
CA ALA A 184 -11.50 22.55 14.87
C ALA A 184 -11.17 21.65 16.09
N THR A 185 -12.18 21.31 16.91
CA THR A 185 -11.99 20.41 18.07
C THR A 185 -11.70 18.99 17.61
N ASP A 186 -12.46 18.49 16.63
CA ASP A 186 -12.24 17.16 16.07
C ASP A 186 -10.94 17.09 15.29
N VAL A 187 -10.59 18.13 14.52
CA VAL A 187 -9.29 18.20 13.83
C VAL A 187 -8.14 18.09 14.84
N ARG A 188 -8.16 18.85 15.94
CA ARG A 188 -7.11 18.77 16.98
C ARG A 188 -7.07 17.41 17.64
N ARG A 189 -8.22 16.79 17.93
CA ARG A 189 -8.30 15.44 18.50
C ARG A 189 -7.69 14.39 17.57
N LEU A 190 -8.00 14.46 16.27
CA LEU A 190 -7.45 13.55 15.26
C LEU A 190 -5.94 13.77 15.06
N LYS A 191 -5.48 15.02 15.03
CA LYS A 191 -4.04 15.32 14.99
C LYS A 191 -3.30 14.75 16.19
N ALA A 192 -3.86 14.86 17.39
CA ALA A 192 -3.27 14.28 18.59
C ALA A 192 -3.20 12.73 18.50
N LEU A 193 -4.20 12.08 17.87
CA LEU A 193 -4.21 10.64 17.66
C LEU A 193 -3.17 10.19 16.63
N PHE A 194 -3.02 10.92 15.53
CA PHE A 194 -2.16 10.55 14.41
C PHE A 194 -0.78 11.22 14.41
N GLY A 195 -0.46 12.02 15.44
CA GLY A 195 0.86 12.64 15.61
C GLY A 195 1.12 13.87 14.74
N GLY A 196 0.08 14.50 14.22
CA GLY A 196 0.21 15.73 13.43
C GLY A 196 0.39 17.00 14.26
N SER A 197 0.82 18.08 13.60
CA SER A 197 1.05 19.41 14.17
C SER A 197 0.39 20.50 13.31
N GLY A 198 0.30 21.74 13.80
CA GLY A 198 -0.28 22.88 13.08
C GLY A 198 -1.70 23.29 13.49
#